data_243ec39a1cea4de6d47c7454df66cff3
#
_entry.id   243ec39a1cea4de6d47c7454df66cff3
#
_cell.length_a   1.000
_cell.length_b   1.000
_cell.length_c   1.000
_cell.angle_alpha   90.00
_cell.angle_beta   90.00
_cell.angle_gamma   90.00
#
_symmetry.space_group_name_H-M   'P 1'
#
loop_
_entity.id
_entity.type
_entity.pdbx_description
1 polymer ?
#
loop_
_entity_poly.entity_id
_entity_poly.type
_entity_poly.pdbx_seq_one_letter_code
_entity_poly.pdbx_strand_id
1 'polypeptide(L)'
;MSPPTAHSGSSGQGLEELLEELRRRKWVLHLFGGREAPEIYAAVHRWPTCADVIILRDEHHASAYRVPTFPGTDVFSPRVVTWQYHATPVWTLRAVLTLAEPGTPGAPLQALRPQPDCLIPPELRQDVTIRPTGTHQEGDNGGGPPACA
;
A
#
# COMPACT_ATOMS: atom_id res chain seq x y z
N MET A 1 23.44 7.08 28.15
CA MET A 1 23.32 6.63 27.95
C MET A 1 22.30 5.88 27.58
N SER A 2 21.36 5.57 27.61
CA SER A 2 20.40 4.89 27.30
C SER A 2 19.74 5.16 26.06
N PRO A 3 19.97 6.00 25.39
CA PRO A 3 19.39 6.28 24.17
C PRO A 3 19.27 5.16 23.20
N PRO A 4 20.15 4.27 23.19
CA PRO A 4 20.07 3.20 22.27
C PRO A 4 18.79 2.47 22.34
N THR A 5 18.27 2.34 23.49
CA THR A 5 17.06 1.66 23.69
C THR A 5 15.95 2.34 22.98
N ALA A 6 15.92 3.59 23.07
CA ALA A 6 14.89 4.36 22.47
C ALA A 6 14.95 4.22 20.98
N HIS A 7 16.11 4.13 20.44
CA HIS A 7 16.26 4.00 19.05
C HIS A 7 15.70 2.72 18.53
N SER A 8 15.98 1.65 19.14
CA SER A 8 15.52 0.39 18.72
C SER A 8 14.04 0.35 18.81
N GLY A 9 13.52 0.84 19.86
CA GLY A 9 12.12 0.87 20.04
C GLY A 9 11.45 1.69 18.96
N SER A 10 12.07 2.77 18.60
CA SER A 10 11.53 3.64 17.62
C SER A 10 11.47 3.00 16.26
N SER A 11 12.41 2.21 15.88
CA SER A 11 12.40 1.56 14.62
C SER A 11 11.27 0.59 14.51
N GLY A 12 11.12 -0.25 15.45
CA GLY A 12 10.07 -1.23 15.44
C GLY A 12 8.71 -0.58 15.52
N GLN A 13 8.59 0.38 16.38
CA GLN A 13 7.38 1.09 16.51
C GLN A 13 7.05 1.83 15.24
N GLY A 14 8.07 2.32 14.59
CA GLY A 14 7.89 3.03 13.33
C GLY A 14 7.12 2.22 12.32
N LEU A 15 7.48 0.97 12.13
CA LEU A 15 6.79 0.13 11.18
C LEU A 15 5.34 -0.14 11.62
N GLU A 16 5.16 -0.51 12.84
CA GLU A 16 3.83 -0.81 13.35
C GLU A 16 2.92 0.41 13.32
N GLU A 17 3.47 1.55 13.69
CA GLU A 17 2.70 2.79 13.68
C GLU A 17 2.33 3.17 12.25
N LEU A 18 3.21 2.94 11.30
CA LEU A 18 2.92 3.26 9.91
C LEU A 18 1.87 2.32 9.33
N LEU A 19 1.90 1.05 9.70
CA LEU A 19 0.88 0.12 9.27
C LEU A 19 -0.48 0.48 9.88
N GLU A 20 -0.46 0.92 11.12
CA GLU A 20 -1.67 1.38 11.78
C GLU A 20 -2.23 2.62 11.10
N GLU A 21 -1.36 3.47 10.61
CA GLU A 21 -1.81 4.65 9.88
C GLU A 21 -2.48 4.28 8.56
N LEU A 22 -1.99 3.26 7.87
CA LEU A 22 -2.69 2.76 6.69
C LEU A 22 -4.10 2.31 7.05
N ARG A 23 -4.22 1.64 8.16
CA ARG A 23 -5.51 1.17 8.66
C ARG A 23 -6.44 2.32 8.95
N ARG A 24 -5.95 3.33 9.62
CA ARG A 24 -6.74 4.52 9.96
C ARG A 24 -7.20 5.25 8.71
N ARG A 25 -6.39 5.28 7.68
CA ARG A 25 -6.73 5.95 6.42
C ARG A 25 -7.50 5.05 5.48
N LYS A 26 -7.82 3.85 5.91
CA LYS A 26 -8.69 2.93 5.19
C LYS A 26 -8.10 2.47 3.85
N TRP A 27 -6.83 2.24 3.82
CA TRP A 27 -6.21 1.62 2.66
C TRP A 27 -6.71 0.18 2.55
N VAL A 28 -6.80 -0.34 1.35
CA VAL A 28 -7.29 -1.69 1.11
C VAL A 28 -6.09 -2.61 0.93
N LEU A 29 -6.01 -3.65 1.73
CA LEU A 29 -4.90 -4.58 1.71
C LEU A 29 -5.15 -5.71 0.71
N HIS A 30 -4.15 -6.01 -0.10
CA HIS A 30 -4.17 -7.10 -1.06
C HIS A 30 -3.02 -8.04 -0.73
N LEU A 31 -3.34 -9.33 -0.58
CA LEU A 31 -2.33 -10.34 -0.29
C LEU A 31 -2.18 -11.22 -1.53
N PHE A 32 -1.01 -11.24 -2.10
CA PHE A 32 -0.75 -11.97 -3.34
C PHE A 32 0.14 -13.18 -3.06
N GLY A 33 -0.13 -14.27 -3.73
CA GLY A 33 0.70 -15.47 -3.61
C GLY A 33 0.21 -16.47 -2.61
N GLY A 34 -1.00 -16.34 -2.13
CA GLY A 34 -1.58 -17.30 -1.22
C GLY A 34 -2.06 -16.67 0.07
N ARG A 35 -3.11 -17.19 0.62
CA ARG A 35 -3.73 -16.63 1.81
C ARG A 35 -2.91 -16.85 3.05
N GLU A 36 -2.35 -18.01 3.21
CA GLU A 36 -1.67 -18.36 4.45
C GLU A 36 -0.25 -17.86 4.48
N ALA A 37 0.41 -17.81 3.34
CA ALA A 37 1.77 -17.33 3.27
C ALA A 37 1.93 -16.45 2.04
N PRO A 38 1.40 -15.24 2.09
CA PRO A 38 1.49 -14.37 0.92
C PRO A 38 2.93 -14.00 0.60
N GLU A 39 3.24 -13.92 -0.66
CA GLU A 39 4.56 -13.52 -1.10
C GLU A 39 4.69 -12.01 -1.17
N ILE A 40 3.58 -11.33 -1.44
CA ILE A 40 3.58 -9.88 -1.56
C ILE A 40 2.37 -9.33 -0.83
N TYR A 41 2.61 -8.29 -0.04
CA TYR A 41 1.55 -7.53 0.58
C TYR A 41 1.48 -6.19 -0.13
N ALA A 42 0.30 -5.77 -0.53
CA ALA A 42 0.13 -4.47 -1.16
C ALA A 42 -1.05 -3.75 -0.54
N ALA A 43 -1.01 -2.45 -0.52
CA ALA A 43 -2.14 -1.67 -0.03
C ALA A 43 -2.40 -0.52 -1.01
N VAL A 44 -3.66 -0.20 -1.18
CA VAL A 44 -4.09 0.80 -2.14
C VAL A 44 -5.01 1.81 -1.48
N HIS A 45 -4.76 3.07 -1.72
CA HIS A 45 -5.64 4.15 -1.31
C HIS A 45 -6.09 4.89 -2.55
N ARG A 46 -7.39 4.93 -2.78
CA ARG A 46 -7.92 5.52 -4.02
C ARG A 46 -8.37 6.95 -3.79
N TRP A 47 -7.97 7.81 -4.71
CA TRP A 47 -8.42 9.18 -4.78
C TRP A 47 -9.31 9.31 -6.03
N PRO A 48 -10.01 10.41 -6.22
CA PRO A 48 -10.87 10.54 -7.40
C PRO A 48 -10.15 10.37 -8.74
N THR A 49 -8.89 10.80 -8.84
CA THR A 49 -8.19 10.79 -10.11
C THR A 49 -6.95 9.93 -10.13
N CYS A 50 -6.59 9.33 -9.01
CA CYS A 50 -5.39 8.52 -8.93
C CYS A 50 -5.47 7.54 -7.78
N ALA A 51 -4.47 6.72 -7.62
CA ALA A 51 -4.39 5.82 -6.48
C ALA A 51 -2.96 5.81 -5.97
N ASP A 52 -2.82 5.71 -4.66
CA ASP A 52 -1.52 5.52 -4.03
C ASP A 52 -1.41 4.04 -3.69
N VAL A 53 -0.29 3.45 -4.05
CA VAL A 53 -0.06 2.02 -3.87
C VAL A 53 1.23 1.82 -3.12
N ILE A 54 1.25 0.88 -2.19
CA ILE A 54 2.49 0.43 -1.59
C ILE A 54 2.59 -1.07 -1.74
N ILE A 55 3.78 -1.57 -2.08
CA ILE A 55 4.04 -2.99 -2.26
C ILE A 55 5.16 -3.38 -1.32
N LEU A 56 4.91 -4.32 -0.43
CA LEU A 56 5.88 -4.80 0.55
C LEU A 56 6.31 -6.20 0.13
N ARG A 57 7.57 -6.35 -0.25
CA ARG A 57 8.07 -7.64 -0.71
C ARG A 57 8.81 -8.42 0.36
N ASP A 58 9.64 -7.75 1.12
CA ASP A 58 10.34 -8.37 2.25
C ASP A 58 10.78 -7.27 3.20
N GLU A 59 11.54 -7.62 4.19
CA GLU A 59 11.94 -6.65 5.23
C GLU A 59 12.89 -5.58 4.71
N HIS A 60 13.40 -5.74 3.52
CA HIS A 60 14.33 -4.76 2.96
C HIS A 60 13.84 -4.09 1.69
N HIS A 61 12.75 -4.59 1.10
CA HIS A 61 12.33 -4.11 -0.21
C HIS A 61 10.85 -3.75 -0.22
N ALA A 62 10.58 -2.49 -0.49
CA ALA A 62 9.23 -2.00 -0.65
C ALA A 62 9.22 -0.95 -1.75
N SER A 63 8.07 -0.76 -2.36
CA SER A 63 7.88 0.23 -3.40
C SER A 63 6.58 0.94 -3.18
N ALA A 64 6.55 2.22 -3.44
CA ALA A 64 5.29 2.97 -3.39
C ALA A 64 5.23 3.86 -4.61
N TYR A 65 4.03 4.12 -5.07
CA TYR A 65 3.86 4.97 -6.24
C TYR A 65 2.45 5.54 -6.29
N ARG A 66 2.31 6.62 -7.02
CA ARG A 66 1.01 7.22 -7.31
C ARG A 66 0.73 7.03 -8.78
N VAL A 67 -0.38 6.39 -9.10
CA VAL A 67 -0.73 6.08 -10.48
C VAL A 67 -2.02 6.80 -10.85
N PRO A 68 -2.03 7.55 -11.97
CA PRO A 68 -3.28 8.14 -12.45
C PRO A 68 -4.24 7.03 -12.82
N THR A 69 -5.50 7.18 -12.48
CA THR A 69 -6.48 6.16 -12.76
C THR A 69 -7.42 6.62 -13.86
N PHE A 70 -7.54 5.79 -14.87
CA PHE A 70 -8.46 5.97 -15.97
C PHE A 70 -9.32 4.72 -16.04
N PRO A 71 -10.42 4.74 -16.78
CA PRO A 71 -11.20 3.51 -16.91
C PRO A 71 -10.31 2.37 -17.39
N GLY A 72 -10.32 1.27 -16.70
CA GLY A 72 -9.52 0.11 -17.04
C GLY A 72 -8.09 0.12 -16.53
N THR A 73 -7.70 1.11 -15.74
CA THR A 73 -6.36 1.16 -15.18
C THR A 73 -6.13 0.03 -14.19
N ASP A 74 -5.04 -0.68 -14.38
CA ASP A 74 -4.61 -1.71 -13.44
C ASP A 74 -3.55 -1.10 -12.54
N VAL A 75 -3.87 -0.84 -11.29
CA VAL A 75 -2.96 -0.14 -10.37
C VAL A 75 -1.72 -0.97 -10.04
N PHE A 76 -1.75 -2.29 -10.27
CA PHE A 76 -0.60 -3.15 -10.00
C PHE A 76 0.22 -3.42 -11.27
N SER A 77 -0.11 -2.73 -12.34
CA SER A 77 0.67 -2.79 -13.57
C SER A 77 0.63 -1.42 -14.22
N PRO A 78 1.17 -0.41 -13.55
CA PRO A 78 1.04 0.96 -14.04
C PRO A 78 1.87 1.18 -15.30
N ARG A 79 1.34 1.97 -16.21
CA ARG A 79 2.08 2.39 -17.39
C ARG A 79 2.76 3.72 -17.17
N VAL A 80 2.22 4.51 -16.23
CA VAL A 80 2.77 5.81 -15.91
C VAL A 80 2.50 6.04 -14.45
N VAL A 81 3.42 6.70 -13.77
CA VAL A 81 3.22 7.12 -12.37
C VAL A 81 3.56 8.60 -12.27
N THR A 82 3.05 9.27 -11.27
CA THR A 82 3.40 10.66 -11.02
C THR A 82 4.37 10.78 -9.86
N TRP A 83 4.61 9.71 -9.17
CA TRP A 83 5.53 9.67 -8.04
C TRP A 83 5.86 8.20 -7.77
N GLN A 84 7.09 7.94 -7.37
CA GLN A 84 7.48 6.60 -6.93
C GLN A 84 8.64 6.70 -5.96
N TYR A 85 8.74 5.72 -5.09
CA TYR A 85 9.76 5.67 -4.06
C TYR A 85 10.04 4.19 -3.74
N HIS A 86 11.30 3.82 -3.69
CA HIS A 86 11.70 2.43 -3.51
C HIS A 86 12.77 2.37 -2.44
N ALA A 87 12.47 1.72 -1.33
CA ALA A 87 13.40 1.65 -0.19
C ALA A 87 12.94 0.54 0.74
N THR A 88 13.35 0.60 1.98
CA THR A 88 12.86 -0.35 2.98
C THR A 88 11.41 -0.03 3.34
N PRO A 89 10.70 -0.96 3.93
CA PRO A 89 9.28 -0.71 4.28
C PRO A 89 9.03 0.53 5.11
N VAL A 90 9.84 0.78 6.12
CA VAL A 90 9.62 1.95 6.98
C VAL A 90 9.75 3.24 6.19
N TRP A 91 10.81 3.38 5.42
CA TRP A 91 11.03 4.61 4.66
C TRP A 91 10.00 4.78 3.56
N THR A 92 9.62 3.68 2.93
CA THR A 92 8.65 3.73 1.84
C THR A 92 7.26 4.09 2.37
N LEU A 93 6.88 3.53 3.52
CA LEU A 93 5.61 3.89 4.14
C LEU A 93 5.59 5.35 4.55
N ARG A 94 6.68 5.83 5.14
CA ARG A 94 6.75 7.24 5.52
C ARG A 94 6.62 8.13 4.31
N ALA A 95 7.27 7.78 3.23
CA ALA A 95 7.23 8.59 2.02
C ALA A 95 5.81 8.69 1.46
N VAL A 96 5.12 7.56 1.35
CA VAL A 96 3.80 7.57 0.75
C VAL A 96 2.77 8.21 1.67
N LEU A 97 2.93 8.05 2.99
CA LEU A 97 1.97 8.62 3.93
C LEU A 97 2.14 10.14 4.10
N THR A 98 3.28 10.67 3.73
CA THR A 98 3.50 12.12 3.79
C THR A 98 3.40 12.77 2.43
N LEU A 99 3.04 12.01 1.41
CA LEU A 99 2.86 12.55 0.07
C LEU A 99 1.67 13.51 0.05
N ALA A 100 1.83 14.65 -0.60
CA ALA A 100 0.76 15.64 -0.65
C ALA A 100 -0.45 15.08 -1.38
N GLU A 101 -1.62 15.40 -0.90
CA GLU A 101 -2.85 14.93 -1.50
C GLU A 101 -2.97 15.41 -2.94
N PRO A 102 -3.53 14.60 -3.84
CA PRO A 102 -3.70 15.03 -5.23
C PRO A 102 -4.52 16.29 -5.31
N GLY A 103 -4.12 17.19 -6.18
CA GLY A 103 -4.82 18.45 -6.36
C GLY A 103 -4.42 19.55 -5.40
N THR A 104 -3.48 19.26 -4.48
CA THR A 104 -3.01 20.29 -3.57
C THR A 104 -1.68 20.84 -4.06
N PRO A 105 -1.28 22.01 -3.60
CA PRO A 105 0.03 22.54 -3.96
C PRO A 105 1.11 21.59 -3.48
N GLY A 106 2.08 21.32 -4.28
CA GLY A 106 3.15 20.40 -3.94
C GLY A 106 2.90 18.95 -4.31
N ALA A 107 1.68 18.61 -4.74
CA ALA A 107 1.43 17.28 -5.21
C ALA A 107 2.17 17.02 -6.52
N PRO A 108 2.79 15.86 -6.70
CA PRO A 108 3.50 15.57 -7.94
C PRO A 108 2.54 15.49 -9.12
N LEU A 109 2.93 16.07 -10.24
CA LEU A 109 2.10 16.06 -11.44
C LEU A 109 2.84 15.53 -12.67
N GLN A 110 4.14 15.39 -12.58
CA GLN A 110 4.94 15.01 -13.75
C GLN A 110 4.81 13.52 -14.01
N ALA A 111 4.54 13.14 -15.25
CA ALA A 111 4.48 11.74 -15.62
C ALA A 111 5.87 11.12 -15.62
N LEU A 112 6.01 10.00 -14.98
CA LEU A 112 7.28 9.30 -14.86
C LEU A 112 7.10 7.86 -15.34
N ARG A 113 8.19 7.27 -15.81
CA ARG A 113 8.18 5.86 -16.15
C ARG A 113 8.26 5.04 -14.86
N PRO A 114 7.33 4.11 -14.63
CA PRO A 114 7.42 3.30 -13.42
C PRO A 114 8.60 2.34 -13.49
N GLN A 115 9.24 2.13 -12.35
CA GLN A 115 10.28 1.12 -12.25
C GLN A 115 9.64 -0.26 -12.24
N PRO A 116 10.39 -1.30 -12.60
CA PRO A 116 9.83 -2.66 -12.63
C PRO A 116 9.22 -3.09 -11.30
N ASP A 117 9.72 -2.54 -10.21
CA ASP A 117 9.22 -2.87 -8.88
C ASP A 117 7.81 -2.37 -8.64
N CYS A 118 7.26 -1.55 -9.52
CA CYS A 118 5.88 -1.13 -9.43
C CYS A 118 4.93 -2.19 -9.99
N LEU A 119 5.46 -3.26 -10.54
CA LEU A 119 4.63 -4.30 -11.16
C LEU A 119 4.52 -5.51 -10.25
N ILE A 120 3.33 -6.04 -10.10
CA ILE A 120 3.15 -7.33 -9.45
C ILE A 120 3.01 -8.36 -10.55
N PRO A 121 3.86 -9.39 -10.58
CA PRO A 121 3.84 -10.35 -11.67
C PRO A 121 2.48 -11.03 -11.81
N PRO A 122 2.03 -11.27 -13.03
CA PRO A 122 0.70 -11.84 -13.25
C PRO A 122 0.50 -13.19 -12.57
N GLU A 123 1.53 -13.98 -12.44
CA GLU A 123 1.42 -15.30 -11.83
C GLU A 123 1.06 -15.20 -10.34
N LEU A 124 1.44 -14.14 -9.67
CA LEU A 124 1.09 -13.96 -8.29
C LEU A 124 -0.31 -13.38 -8.12
N ARG A 125 -0.85 -12.81 -9.15
CA ARG A 125 -2.12 -12.11 -9.08
C ARG A 125 -3.32 -13.05 -9.16
N GLN A 126 -3.08 -14.30 -9.43
CA GLN A 126 -4.15 -15.27 -9.48
C GLN A 126 -4.67 -15.61 -8.09
N ASP A 127 -3.81 -15.55 -7.10
CA ASP A 127 -4.18 -15.84 -5.73
C ASP A 127 -4.16 -14.58 -4.91
N VAL A 128 -5.17 -13.76 -5.04
CA VAL A 128 -5.22 -12.51 -4.32
C VAL A 128 -6.33 -12.57 -3.28
N THR A 129 -6.02 -12.12 -2.09
CA THR A 129 -6.99 -11.91 -1.03
C THR A 129 -7.06 -10.42 -0.75
N ILE A 130 -8.24 -9.85 -0.75
CA ILE A 130 -8.42 -8.42 -0.57
C ILE A 130 -9.13 -8.19 0.75
N ARG A 131 -8.59 -7.29 1.55
CA ARG A 131 -9.17 -6.95 2.86
C ARG A 131 -9.21 -5.46 3.06
N PRO A 132 -10.31 -4.91 3.50
CA PRO A 132 -10.32 -3.53 3.93
C PRO A 132 -9.55 -3.42 5.23
N THR A 133 -8.57 -2.57 5.29
CA THR A 133 -7.82 -2.37 6.52
C THR A 133 -8.70 -1.60 7.48
N GLY A 134 -8.58 -1.86 8.72
CA GLY A 134 -9.31 -1.11 9.72
C GLY A 134 -10.68 -1.64 10.06
N THR A 135 -11.15 -2.68 9.39
CA THR A 135 -12.42 -3.17 9.77
C THR A 135 -12.25 -4.40 10.44
N HIS A 136 -12.89 -4.80 11.28
CA HIS A 136 -12.70 -5.99 11.91
C HIS A 136 -13.80 -6.59 12.20
N GLN A 137 -14.08 -6.78 12.16
CA GLN A 137 -14.88 -7.18 12.37
C GLN A 137 -15.69 -7.68 12.15
N GLU A 138 -15.74 -7.79 12.45
CA GLU A 138 -16.34 -8.31 12.42
C GLU A 138 -17.23 -8.44 11.95
N GLY A 139 -17.23 -8.25 12.00
CA GLY A 139 -18.07 -8.34 11.61
C GLY A 139 -18.72 -8.90 11.10
N ASP A 140 -18.46 -9.15 11.07
CA ASP A 140 -19.00 -9.64 10.66
C ASP A 140 -19.73 -10.25 10.28
N ASN A 141 -19.74 -10.48 10.51
CA ASN A 141 -20.25 -11.10 10.28
C ASN A 141 -21.13 -11.35 9.70
N GLY A 142 -21.18 -11.34 9.76
CA GLY A 142 -21.86 -11.56 9.26
C GLY A 142 -22.48 -11.62 8.57
N GLY A 143 -22.55 -11.49 8.53
CA GLY A 143 -23.15 -11.53 7.84
C GLY A 143 -23.43 -11.52 6.95
N GLY A 144 -23.32 -11.47 6.80
CA GLY A 144 -23.60 -11.44 5.95
C GLY A 144 -24.07 -11.59 5.11
N PRO A 145 -24.32 -11.78 5.07
CA PRO A 145 -24.72 -12.07 4.25
C PRO A 145 -25.11 -11.85 3.35
N PRO A 146 -25.27 -12.02 3.26
CA PRO A 146 -25.51 -11.96 2.41
C PRO A 146 -25.93 -11.41 1.59
N ALA A 147 -25.98 -11.19 1.60
CA ALA A 147 -26.33 -10.77 0.94
C ALA A 147 -26.31 -10.62 -0.08
N CYS A 148 -26.17 -10.82 -0.40
CA CYS A 148 -26.10 -10.67 -1.21
C CYS A 148 -26.55 -10.77 -1.97
N ALA A 149 -26.74 -10.80 -1.84
CA ALA A 149 -27.16 -11.11 -2.57
C ALA A 149 -27.38 -10.75 -3.30
#